data_46ad27b4311ace4c10dd878a5ea7ef63
#
_entry.id   46ad27b4311ace4c10dd878a5ea7ef63
#
_cell.length_a   1.000
_cell.length_b   1.000
_cell.length_c   1.000
_cell.angle_alpha   90.00
_cell.angle_beta   90.00
_cell.angle_gamma   90.00
#
_symmetry.space_group_name_H-M   'P 1'
#
loop_
_entity.id
_entity.type
_entity.pdbx_description
1 polymer ?
#
loop_
_entity_poly.entity_id
_entity_poly.type
_entity_poly.pdbx_seq_one_letter_code
_entity_poly.pdbx_strand_id
1 'polypeptide(L)'
;MKIKNPAKRILKTAVIQMQSKPYALNENLQLALNLAKEAHNKGANLVILPELFDSGYCVNDKDADFGLDFKAIEHGEETLKNETLRALSGFAKSSDTHIVACNIEKNNKKFYDSAYIIPPKGGIVGKHRKIYLWGDEKSRFKRGKKYEVFTLDFGDFSAKVGLQICYEIGFGVGANLLALQGAEVLIYPSAFGKARAYNWDLLSKARALENGCFVCACNHSGEETNAKLKQTLEFAGDSRIIAPNGKIIAQATKLNEVIVAEMDLNEVALQRQKIPYLQDFDTKLTKKGFGKLT
;
A
#
# COMPACT_ATOMS: atom_id res chain seq x y z
N MET A 1 11.21 -41.06 -0.01
CA MET A 1 11.46 -39.86 0.82
C MET A 1 10.15 -39.11 1.00
N LYS A 2 9.62 -39.03 2.22
CA LYS A 2 8.44 -38.16 2.49
C LYS A 2 8.93 -36.73 2.37
N ILE A 3 8.51 -35.99 1.34
CA ILE A 3 8.71 -34.54 1.22
C ILE A 3 7.98 -33.94 2.43
N LYS A 4 8.73 -33.46 3.42
CA LYS A 4 8.14 -32.67 4.50
C LYS A 4 7.53 -31.44 3.85
N ASN A 5 6.20 -31.27 3.96
CA ASN A 5 5.57 -30.01 3.60
C ASN A 5 6.27 -28.88 4.37
N PRO A 6 6.70 -27.82 3.70
CA PRO A 6 7.28 -26.68 4.39
C PRO A 6 6.29 -26.14 5.43
N ALA A 7 6.81 -25.63 6.54
CA ALA A 7 5.99 -24.97 7.55
C ALA A 7 5.13 -23.89 6.90
N LYS A 8 3.87 -23.78 7.32
CA LYS A 8 2.97 -22.76 6.79
C LYS A 8 3.47 -21.36 7.19
N ARG A 9 3.45 -20.45 6.24
CA ARG A 9 3.81 -19.04 6.43
C ARG A 9 2.55 -18.20 6.24
N ILE A 10 1.66 -18.24 7.25
CA ILE A 10 0.34 -17.59 7.17
C ILE A 10 0.45 -16.13 7.62
N LEU A 11 0.34 -15.22 6.67
CA LEU A 11 0.22 -13.79 6.93
C LEU A 11 -1.25 -13.39 6.94
N LYS A 12 -1.78 -13.04 8.09
CA LYS A 12 -3.16 -12.57 8.22
C LYS A 12 -3.22 -11.07 8.02
N THR A 13 -3.70 -10.66 6.86
CA THR A 13 -3.66 -9.27 6.40
C THR A 13 -5.04 -8.65 6.38
N ALA A 14 -5.14 -7.41 6.89
CA ALA A 14 -6.32 -6.56 6.76
C ALA A 14 -6.08 -5.43 5.77
N VAL A 15 -7.05 -5.20 4.91
CA VAL A 15 -7.15 -4.00 4.06
C VAL A 15 -8.33 -3.17 4.55
N ILE A 16 -8.08 -1.89 4.81
CA ILE A 16 -9.06 -0.96 5.32
C ILE A 16 -9.58 -0.08 4.19
N GLN A 17 -10.83 -0.29 3.80
CA GLN A 17 -11.57 0.64 2.97
C GLN A 17 -12.19 1.71 3.85
N MET A 18 -11.98 2.98 3.54
CA MET A 18 -12.58 4.08 4.29
C MET A 18 -12.87 5.29 3.42
N GLN A 19 -13.86 6.07 3.85
CA GLN A 19 -14.11 7.39 3.31
C GLN A 19 -13.43 8.41 4.22
N SER A 20 -12.41 9.10 3.71
CA SER A 20 -11.83 10.25 4.39
C SER A 20 -12.64 11.50 4.10
N LYS A 21 -12.63 12.43 5.07
CA LYS A 21 -13.15 13.78 4.89
C LYS A 21 -11.98 14.71 4.58
N PRO A 22 -11.99 15.45 3.47
CA PRO A 22 -10.94 16.42 3.18
C PRO A 22 -10.75 17.41 4.34
N TYR A 23 -9.50 17.69 4.68
CA TYR A 23 -9.06 18.61 5.74
C TYR A 23 -9.36 18.16 7.19
N ALA A 24 -10.02 17.04 7.42
CA ALA A 24 -10.46 16.59 8.75
C ALA A 24 -9.49 15.57 9.38
N LEU A 25 -8.23 15.97 9.57
CA LEU A 25 -7.14 15.10 10.00
C LEU A 25 -7.50 14.23 11.22
N ASN A 26 -8.02 14.85 12.29
CA ASN A 26 -8.31 14.14 13.54
C ASN A 26 -9.47 13.13 13.37
N GLU A 27 -10.52 13.49 12.61
CA GLU A 27 -11.65 12.59 12.36
C GLU A 27 -11.19 11.38 11.52
N ASN A 28 -10.40 11.62 10.49
CA ASN A 28 -9.88 10.57 9.62
C ASN A 28 -8.92 9.63 10.37
N LEU A 29 -8.02 10.21 11.18
CA LEU A 29 -7.11 9.43 12.01
C LEU A 29 -7.87 8.56 13.02
N GLN A 30 -8.90 9.11 13.66
CA GLN A 30 -9.71 8.36 14.63
C GLN A 30 -10.49 7.24 13.95
N LEU A 31 -11.05 7.49 12.76
CA LEU A 31 -11.71 6.45 11.96
C LEU A 31 -10.72 5.34 11.58
N ALA A 32 -9.53 5.71 11.08
CA ALA A 32 -8.49 4.75 10.71
C ALA A 32 -8.05 3.87 11.89
N LEU A 33 -7.84 4.47 13.08
CA LEU A 33 -7.48 3.74 14.31
C LEU A 33 -8.59 2.80 14.78
N ASN A 34 -9.85 3.20 14.69
CA ASN A 34 -10.99 2.35 15.05
C ASN A 34 -11.08 1.13 14.11
N LEU A 35 -10.92 1.35 12.80
CA LEU A 35 -10.90 0.27 11.81
C LEU A 35 -9.65 -0.62 11.96
N ALA A 36 -8.49 -0.04 12.30
CA ALA A 36 -7.27 -0.81 12.59
C ALA A 36 -7.44 -1.69 13.84
N LYS A 37 -8.11 -1.19 14.87
CA LYS A 37 -8.47 -1.97 16.05
C LYS A 37 -9.42 -3.13 15.71
N GLU A 38 -10.42 -2.89 14.85
CA GLU A 38 -11.28 -3.95 14.31
C GLU A 38 -10.47 -5.01 13.57
N ALA A 39 -9.50 -4.58 12.73
CA ALA A 39 -8.60 -5.47 12.00
C ALA A 39 -7.78 -6.35 12.95
N HIS A 40 -7.19 -5.75 14.00
CA HIS A 40 -6.45 -6.46 15.02
C HIS A 40 -7.33 -7.48 15.76
N ASN A 41 -8.55 -7.09 16.16
CA ASN A 41 -9.51 -7.99 16.82
C ASN A 41 -9.93 -9.18 15.94
N LYS A 42 -9.86 -9.03 14.61
CA LYS A 42 -10.01 -10.11 13.63
C LYS A 42 -8.72 -10.93 13.45
N GLY A 43 -7.66 -10.61 14.18
CA GLY A 43 -6.38 -11.31 14.21
C GLY A 43 -5.41 -10.92 13.08
N ALA A 44 -5.60 -9.77 12.44
CA ALA A 44 -4.65 -9.28 11.44
C ALA A 44 -3.34 -8.84 12.11
N ASN A 45 -2.21 -9.23 11.51
CA ASN A 45 -0.85 -8.83 11.90
C ASN A 45 -0.17 -7.90 10.86
N LEU A 46 -0.86 -7.62 9.77
CA LEU A 46 -0.55 -6.57 8.81
C LEU A 46 -1.83 -5.80 8.48
N VAL A 47 -1.82 -4.48 8.69
CA VAL A 47 -2.95 -3.58 8.41
C VAL A 47 -2.54 -2.56 7.36
N ILE A 48 -3.38 -2.34 6.35
CA ILE A 48 -3.12 -1.45 5.22
C ILE A 48 -4.19 -0.37 5.17
N LEU A 49 -3.76 0.89 5.19
CA LEU A 49 -4.59 2.09 5.06
C LEU A 49 -4.52 2.64 3.62
N PRO A 50 -5.54 3.38 3.15
CA PRO A 50 -5.54 3.94 1.81
C PRO A 50 -4.59 5.14 1.65
N GLU A 51 -4.46 5.65 0.43
CA GLU A 51 -3.61 6.78 0.06
C GLU A 51 -4.11 8.08 0.72
N LEU A 52 -3.19 8.84 1.34
CA LEU A 52 -3.47 10.14 1.98
C LEU A 52 -4.67 10.10 2.95
N PHE A 53 -4.79 8.99 3.69
CA PHE A 53 -5.99 8.66 4.47
C PHE A 53 -6.34 9.70 5.55
N ASP A 54 -5.33 10.39 6.14
CA ASP A 54 -5.53 11.31 7.24
C ASP A 54 -5.94 12.73 6.77
N SER A 55 -5.35 13.24 5.72
CA SER A 55 -5.68 14.55 5.16
C SER A 55 -6.93 14.53 4.28
N GLY A 56 -7.24 13.38 3.69
CA GLY A 56 -8.02 13.24 2.46
C GLY A 56 -7.17 13.52 1.23
N TYR A 57 -7.62 13.06 0.08
CA TYR A 57 -6.92 13.20 -1.19
C TYR A 57 -7.11 14.59 -1.82
N CYS A 58 -8.32 15.16 -1.68
CA CYS A 58 -8.74 16.41 -2.31
C CYS A 58 -8.34 17.68 -1.51
N VAL A 59 -7.08 17.76 -1.05
CA VAL A 59 -6.56 18.87 -0.22
C VAL A 59 -5.40 19.64 -0.89
N ASN A 60 -5.36 19.64 -2.22
CA ASN A 60 -4.26 20.19 -3.04
C ASN A 60 -3.94 21.68 -2.81
N ASP A 61 -4.80 22.44 -2.16
CA ASP A 61 -4.57 23.82 -1.73
C ASP A 61 -3.85 23.93 -0.37
N LYS A 62 -3.69 22.80 0.38
CA LYS A 62 -3.14 22.78 1.74
C LYS A 62 -2.11 21.66 2.00
N ASP A 63 -1.48 21.13 0.95
CA ASP A 63 -0.46 20.08 1.12
C ASP A 63 0.64 20.43 2.14
N ALA A 64 0.95 21.73 2.28
CA ALA A 64 1.96 22.19 3.22
C ALA A 64 1.54 22.03 4.69
N ASP A 65 0.25 22.11 4.97
CA ASP A 65 -0.31 22.03 6.34
C ASP A 65 -0.36 20.56 6.81
N PHE A 66 -0.49 19.60 5.88
CA PHE A 66 -0.62 18.16 6.16
C PHE A 66 0.68 17.37 6.00
N GLY A 67 1.76 18.00 5.54
CA GLY A 67 3.01 17.32 5.27
C GLY A 67 3.72 16.80 6.54
N LEU A 68 3.98 15.49 6.60
CA LEU A 68 4.64 14.79 7.69
C LEU A 68 6.15 14.74 7.47
N ASP A 69 6.93 15.08 8.50
CA ASP A 69 8.40 14.87 8.48
C ASP A 69 8.72 13.47 9.01
N PHE A 70 9.12 12.57 8.11
CA PHE A 70 9.45 11.19 8.46
C PHE A 70 10.82 11.01 9.08
N LYS A 71 11.69 12.02 9.05
CA LYS A 71 13.03 11.93 9.65
C LYS A 71 12.97 11.72 11.16
N ALA A 72 11.99 12.33 11.82
CA ALA A 72 11.80 12.17 13.26
C ALA A 72 11.55 10.71 13.67
N ILE A 73 10.88 9.91 12.80
CA ILE A 73 10.65 8.49 13.06
C ILE A 73 11.88 7.63 12.70
N GLU A 74 12.57 7.96 11.60
CA GLU A 74 13.74 7.23 11.12
C GLU A 74 14.87 7.24 12.18
N HIS A 75 14.90 8.25 13.04
CA HIS A 75 15.89 8.41 14.12
C HIS A 75 15.40 7.94 15.50
N GLY A 76 14.21 7.33 15.59
CA GLY A 76 13.69 6.79 16.86
C GLY A 76 13.31 7.86 17.90
N GLU A 77 13.21 9.12 17.52
CA GLU A 77 12.77 10.18 18.39
C GLU A 77 11.28 10.03 18.70
N GLU A 78 10.97 9.58 19.91
CA GLU A 78 9.59 9.44 20.43
C GLU A 78 8.87 10.79 20.58
N THR A 79 9.54 11.89 20.44
CA THR A 79 8.97 13.25 20.41
C THR A 79 8.35 13.57 19.05
N LEU A 80 7.51 12.67 18.56
CA LEU A 80 6.78 12.88 17.32
C LEU A 80 5.83 14.07 17.50
N LYS A 81 6.20 15.20 16.93
CA LYS A 81 5.35 16.40 16.87
C LYS A 81 4.09 16.15 16.02
N ASN A 82 4.10 15.07 15.25
CA ASN A 82 3.00 14.71 14.39
C ASN A 82 2.10 13.66 15.04
N GLU A 83 0.83 13.99 15.20
CA GLU A 83 -0.17 13.15 15.85
C GLU A 83 -0.44 11.85 15.10
N THR A 84 -0.54 11.89 13.76
CA THR A 84 -0.77 10.69 12.93
C THR A 84 0.33 9.66 13.13
N LEU A 85 1.60 10.07 13.01
CA LEU A 85 2.73 9.15 13.15
C LEU A 85 2.83 8.58 14.56
N ARG A 86 2.60 9.41 15.60
CA ARG A 86 2.60 8.98 17.00
C ARG A 86 1.49 7.96 17.26
N ALA A 87 0.29 8.23 16.80
CA ALA A 87 -0.86 7.36 17.02
C ALA A 87 -0.71 6.02 16.29
N LEU A 88 -0.25 6.01 15.03
CA LEU A 88 0.01 4.78 14.29
C LEU A 88 1.14 3.96 14.91
N SER A 89 2.24 4.60 15.33
CA SER A 89 3.35 3.91 16.02
C SER A 89 2.92 3.33 17.36
N GLY A 90 2.12 4.08 18.12
CA GLY A 90 1.54 3.61 19.38
C GLY A 90 0.62 2.40 19.18
N PHE A 91 -0.23 2.45 18.16
CA PHE A 91 -1.10 1.33 17.81
C PHE A 91 -0.27 0.11 17.35
N ALA A 92 0.68 0.27 16.43
CA ALA A 92 1.54 -0.81 15.95
C ALA A 92 2.23 -1.54 17.12
N LYS A 93 2.78 -0.77 18.07
CA LYS A 93 3.46 -1.31 19.27
C LYS A 93 2.49 -2.04 20.20
N SER A 94 1.33 -1.45 20.50
CA SER A 94 0.38 -2.02 21.47
C SER A 94 -0.36 -3.25 20.96
N SER A 95 -0.52 -3.39 19.62
CA SER A 95 -1.23 -4.48 18.96
C SER A 95 -0.32 -5.55 18.34
N ASP A 96 0.99 -5.38 18.44
CA ASP A 96 1.99 -6.23 17.75
C ASP A 96 1.68 -6.40 16.24
N THR A 97 1.34 -5.28 15.59
CA THR A 97 0.83 -5.27 14.21
C THR A 97 1.68 -4.36 13.32
N HIS A 98 2.04 -4.83 12.13
CA HIS A 98 2.63 -3.97 11.10
C HIS A 98 1.55 -3.09 10.46
N ILE A 99 1.87 -1.82 10.21
CA ILE A 99 0.97 -0.88 9.54
C ILE A 99 1.61 -0.38 8.25
N VAL A 100 0.89 -0.46 7.15
CA VAL A 100 1.19 0.27 5.93
C VAL A 100 0.26 1.47 5.86
N ALA A 101 0.83 2.66 5.85
CA ALA A 101 0.11 3.92 5.72
C ALA A 101 0.65 4.74 4.55
N CYS A 102 -0.14 5.70 4.08
CA CYS A 102 0.23 6.57 2.96
C CYS A 102 -0.23 7.99 3.26
N ASN A 103 0.73 8.92 3.28
CA ASN A 103 0.49 10.32 3.67
C ASN A 103 1.32 11.28 2.82
N ILE A 104 1.02 12.56 2.93
CA ILE A 104 1.85 13.62 2.37
C ILE A 104 3.16 13.69 3.17
N GLU A 105 4.28 13.33 2.53
CA GLU A 105 5.61 13.47 3.14
C GLU A 105 6.18 14.84 2.85
N LYS A 106 6.64 15.54 3.88
CA LYS A 106 7.43 16.77 3.77
C LYS A 106 8.91 16.44 3.97
N ASN A 107 9.71 16.74 2.96
CA ASN A 107 11.17 16.63 3.04
C ASN A 107 11.80 17.96 2.61
N ASN A 108 12.21 18.77 3.59
CA ASN A 108 12.59 20.17 3.41
C ASN A 108 11.44 20.98 2.75
N LYS A 109 11.68 21.56 1.57
CA LYS A 109 10.70 22.34 0.79
C LYS A 109 9.95 21.50 -0.26
N LYS A 110 10.09 20.16 -0.23
CA LYS A 110 9.48 19.25 -1.21
C LYS A 110 8.44 18.37 -0.55
N PHE A 111 7.36 18.13 -1.27
CA PHE A 111 6.31 17.21 -0.86
C PHE A 111 6.30 15.97 -1.75
N TYR A 112 5.95 14.84 -1.16
CA TYR A 112 5.83 13.56 -1.82
C TYR A 112 4.56 12.87 -1.34
N ASP A 113 3.93 12.14 -2.21
CA ASP A 113 2.95 11.12 -1.84
C ASP A 113 3.73 9.85 -1.49
N SER A 114 3.63 9.39 -0.24
CA SER A 114 4.54 8.40 0.32
C SER A 114 3.82 7.33 1.12
N ALA A 115 3.97 6.08 0.68
CA ALA A 115 3.59 4.90 1.46
C ALA A 115 4.77 4.43 2.32
N TYR A 116 4.51 4.03 3.55
CA TYR A 116 5.53 3.60 4.51
C TYR A 116 5.03 2.50 5.43
N ILE A 117 5.96 1.79 6.05
CA ILE A 117 5.69 0.64 6.91
C ILE A 117 6.19 0.93 8.32
N ILE A 118 5.28 0.88 9.29
CA ILE A 118 5.57 0.96 10.73
C ILE A 118 5.49 -0.47 11.29
N PRO A 119 6.60 -1.03 11.80
CA PRO A 119 6.61 -2.32 12.46
C PRO A 119 6.18 -2.20 13.93
N PRO A 120 5.86 -3.32 14.63
CA PRO A 120 5.55 -3.33 16.06
C PRO A 120 6.63 -2.72 16.94
N LYS A 121 7.89 -2.80 16.50
CA LYS A 121 9.05 -2.24 17.23
C LYS A 121 9.20 -0.71 17.10
N GLY A 122 8.30 -0.08 16.32
CA GLY A 122 8.37 1.35 16.01
C GLY A 122 9.36 1.70 14.90
N GLY A 123 9.44 2.97 14.55
CA GLY A 123 10.22 3.44 13.41
C GLY A 123 9.55 3.21 12.06
N ILE A 124 10.29 3.43 10.97
CA ILE A 124 9.86 3.11 9.61
C ILE A 124 10.87 2.13 9.02
N VAL A 125 10.43 0.92 8.68
CA VAL A 125 11.29 -0.13 8.08
C VAL A 125 11.27 -0.10 6.56
N GLY A 126 10.36 0.63 5.95
CA GLY A 126 10.23 0.75 4.51
C GLY A 126 9.43 1.98 4.11
N LYS A 127 9.84 2.60 2.99
CA LYS A 127 9.16 3.76 2.43
C LYS A 127 9.25 3.78 0.90
N HIS A 128 8.13 4.04 0.25
CA HIS A 128 8.04 4.25 -1.19
C HIS A 128 7.41 5.60 -1.47
N ARG A 129 8.08 6.45 -2.26
CA ARG A 129 7.53 7.68 -2.81
C ARG A 129 6.95 7.41 -4.19
N LYS A 130 5.71 7.80 -4.41
CA LYS A 130 5.02 7.61 -5.70
C LYS A 130 5.87 8.08 -6.88
N ILE A 131 6.09 7.18 -7.83
CA ILE A 131 6.94 7.44 -9.01
C ILE A 131 6.11 7.99 -10.16
N TYR A 132 4.91 7.44 -10.37
CA TYR A 132 3.99 7.89 -11.42
C TYR A 132 2.85 8.69 -10.81
N LEU A 133 2.89 10.00 -11.02
CA LEU A 133 1.93 10.96 -10.47
C LEU A 133 0.73 11.13 -11.40
N TRP A 134 -0.48 11.10 -10.83
CA TRP A 134 -1.74 11.27 -11.54
C TRP A 134 -2.19 12.74 -11.55
N GLY A 135 -2.67 13.24 -12.69
CA GLY A 135 -3.35 14.55 -12.79
C GLY A 135 -2.61 15.67 -12.08
N ASP A 136 -3.28 16.32 -11.13
CA ASP A 136 -2.78 17.46 -10.36
C ASP A 136 -1.65 17.11 -9.38
N GLU A 137 -1.47 15.84 -9.05
CA GLU A 137 -0.33 15.40 -8.22
C GLU A 137 1.01 15.86 -8.80
N LYS A 138 1.10 16.01 -10.13
CA LYS A 138 2.31 16.49 -10.83
C LYS A 138 2.72 17.91 -10.40
N SER A 139 1.77 18.71 -9.95
CA SER A 139 2.03 20.05 -9.42
C SER A 139 2.25 20.04 -7.90
N ARG A 140 1.66 19.08 -7.18
CA ARG A 140 1.71 18.93 -5.71
C ARG A 140 3.01 18.27 -5.25
N PHE A 141 3.38 17.16 -5.88
CA PHE A 141 4.39 16.24 -5.39
C PHE A 141 5.60 16.11 -6.31
N LYS A 142 6.70 15.69 -5.71
CA LYS A 142 7.90 15.25 -6.45
C LYS A 142 7.86 13.73 -6.58
N ARG A 143 8.35 13.24 -7.72
CA ARG A 143 8.41 11.79 -8.03
C ARG A 143 9.42 11.07 -7.15
N GLY A 144 9.09 9.84 -6.74
CA GLY A 144 10.02 8.84 -6.26
C GLY A 144 11.01 8.41 -7.35
N LYS A 145 12.03 7.63 -6.94
CA LYS A 145 13.11 7.23 -7.86
C LYS A 145 13.49 5.75 -7.74
N LYS A 146 12.87 5.01 -6.80
CA LYS A 146 13.30 3.66 -6.46
C LYS A 146 12.11 2.73 -6.28
N TYR A 147 12.29 1.49 -6.71
CA TYR A 147 11.47 0.34 -6.35
C TYR A 147 12.29 -0.54 -5.40
N GLU A 148 11.85 -0.66 -4.17
CA GLU A 148 12.56 -1.39 -3.10
C GLU A 148 11.61 -2.40 -2.45
N VAL A 149 12.15 -3.57 -2.10
CA VAL A 149 11.45 -4.63 -1.38
C VAL A 149 11.87 -4.59 0.07
N PHE A 150 10.91 -4.69 0.97
CA PHE A 150 11.10 -4.62 2.42
C PHE A 150 10.78 -5.98 3.04
N THR A 151 11.61 -6.41 3.99
CA THR A 151 11.38 -7.64 4.74
C THR A 151 10.71 -7.31 6.06
N LEU A 152 9.53 -7.88 6.28
CA LEU A 152 8.77 -7.76 7.53
C LEU A 152 8.93 -9.03 8.34
N ASP A 153 9.25 -8.89 9.62
CA ASP A 153 9.44 -9.98 10.57
C ASP A 153 8.15 -10.23 11.35
N PHE A 154 7.65 -11.45 11.31
CA PHE A 154 6.45 -11.91 12.04
C PHE A 154 6.78 -12.97 13.09
N GLY A 155 8.02 -13.02 13.55
CA GLY A 155 8.52 -13.99 14.52
C GLY A 155 8.89 -15.33 13.87
N ASP A 156 7.92 -16.19 13.63
CA ASP A 156 8.17 -17.54 13.06
C ASP A 156 8.51 -17.50 11.56
N PHE A 157 8.19 -16.42 10.86
CA PHE A 157 8.51 -16.24 9.45
C PHE A 157 8.67 -14.76 9.11
N SER A 158 9.23 -14.50 7.93
CA SER A 158 9.26 -13.15 7.36
C SER A 158 8.50 -13.11 6.03
N ALA A 159 8.03 -11.91 5.64
CA ALA A 159 7.41 -11.64 4.36
C ALA A 159 8.15 -10.53 3.62
N LYS A 160 8.33 -10.69 2.31
CA LYS A 160 8.89 -9.66 1.44
C LYS A 160 7.78 -8.88 0.77
N VAL A 161 7.71 -7.58 1.04
CA VAL A 161 6.65 -6.71 0.54
C VAL A 161 7.20 -5.61 -0.38
N GLY A 162 6.47 -5.33 -1.45
CA GLY A 162 6.71 -4.20 -2.34
C GLY A 162 5.58 -3.19 -2.24
N LEU A 163 5.91 -1.90 -2.18
CA LEU A 163 4.94 -0.81 -2.13
C LEU A 163 4.85 -0.09 -3.48
N GLN A 164 3.63 0.18 -3.91
CA GLN A 164 3.30 1.11 -4.99
C GLN A 164 2.03 1.88 -4.59
N ILE A 165 1.77 3.03 -5.20
CA ILE A 165 0.65 3.89 -4.80
C ILE A 165 -0.29 4.10 -5.99
N CYS A 166 -1.58 3.74 -5.81
CA CYS A 166 -2.71 4.15 -6.66
C CYS A 166 -2.47 3.98 -8.16
N TYR A 167 -2.23 5.09 -8.87
CA TYR A 167 -2.01 5.16 -10.32
C TYR A 167 -0.87 4.23 -10.79
N GLU A 168 0.09 3.93 -9.92
CA GLU A 168 1.21 3.03 -10.24
C GLU A 168 0.76 1.60 -10.57
N ILE A 169 -0.44 1.19 -10.14
CA ILE A 169 -1.02 -0.11 -10.52
C ILE A 169 -1.16 -0.25 -12.05
N GLY A 170 -1.25 0.87 -12.77
CA GLY A 170 -1.29 0.91 -14.24
C GLY A 170 0.04 0.54 -14.92
N PHE A 171 1.15 0.56 -14.17
CA PHE A 171 2.50 0.36 -14.72
C PHE A 171 3.07 -0.98 -14.30
N GLY A 172 2.83 -2.03 -15.11
CA GLY A 172 3.28 -3.40 -14.81
C GLY A 172 4.78 -3.52 -14.52
N VAL A 173 5.59 -2.67 -15.14
CA VAL A 173 7.05 -2.66 -14.93
C VAL A 173 7.44 -2.47 -13.46
N GLY A 174 6.72 -1.64 -12.70
CA GLY A 174 7.01 -1.41 -11.28
C GLY A 174 6.76 -2.67 -10.45
N ALA A 175 5.61 -3.31 -10.65
CA ALA A 175 5.27 -4.57 -10.00
C ALA A 175 6.26 -5.69 -10.37
N ASN A 176 6.64 -5.77 -11.65
CA ASN A 176 7.60 -6.75 -12.14
C ASN A 176 8.99 -6.56 -11.52
N LEU A 177 9.47 -5.30 -11.42
CA LEU A 177 10.75 -5.00 -10.74
C LEU A 177 10.74 -5.41 -9.27
N LEU A 178 9.63 -5.19 -8.55
CA LEU A 178 9.48 -5.61 -7.16
C LEU A 178 9.45 -7.14 -7.04
N ALA A 179 8.72 -7.82 -7.92
CA ALA A 179 8.64 -9.28 -7.94
C ALA A 179 9.99 -9.94 -8.26
N LEU A 180 10.77 -9.38 -9.21
CA LEU A 180 12.13 -9.82 -9.53
C LEU A 180 13.11 -9.61 -8.37
N GLN A 181 12.87 -8.62 -7.49
CA GLN A 181 13.60 -8.44 -6.23
C GLN A 181 13.13 -9.40 -5.13
N GLY A 182 12.13 -10.22 -5.39
CA GLY A 182 11.63 -11.25 -4.50
C GLY A 182 10.42 -10.84 -3.66
N ALA A 183 9.71 -9.77 -4.00
CA ALA A 183 8.44 -9.44 -3.34
C ALA A 183 7.46 -10.61 -3.41
N GLU A 184 6.80 -10.91 -2.30
CA GLU A 184 5.75 -11.93 -2.18
C GLU A 184 4.37 -11.29 -2.12
N VAL A 185 4.32 -10.05 -1.60
CA VAL A 185 3.10 -9.25 -1.48
C VAL A 185 3.34 -7.88 -2.11
N LEU A 186 2.47 -7.48 -3.01
CA LEU A 186 2.43 -6.13 -3.58
C LEU A 186 1.28 -5.35 -2.93
N ILE A 187 1.57 -4.17 -2.40
CA ILE A 187 0.62 -3.36 -1.64
C ILE A 187 0.40 -2.03 -2.36
N TYR A 188 -0.87 -1.68 -2.55
CA TYR A 188 -1.31 -0.48 -3.27
C TYR A 188 -2.27 0.36 -2.41
N PRO A 189 -1.78 1.25 -1.51
CA PRO A 189 -2.62 2.32 -0.97
C PRO A 189 -3.12 3.21 -2.10
N SER A 190 -4.43 3.53 -2.14
CA SER A 190 -5.03 4.15 -3.32
C SER A 190 -6.18 5.10 -2.98
N ALA A 191 -6.33 6.11 -3.85
CA ALA A 191 -7.49 6.99 -3.98
C ALA A 191 -8.03 6.88 -5.43
N PHE A 192 -8.35 5.64 -5.84
CA PHE A 192 -8.68 5.32 -7.23
C PHE A 192 -10.12 5.67 -7.56
N GLY A 193 -10.30 6.57 -8.54
CA GLY A 193 -11.61 7.12 -8.88
C GLY A 193 -12.56 6.13 -9.54
N LYS A 194 -13.85 6.23 -9.22
CA LYS A 194 -14.95 5.37 -9.67
C LYS A 194 -15.09 5.30 -11.19
N ALA A 195 -14.86 6.39 -11.90
CA ALA A 195 -14.92 6.41 -13.36
C ALA A 195 -13.96 5.42 -14.04
N ARG A 196 -12.97 4.90 -13.31
CA ARG A 196 -11.97 3.94 -13.77
C ARG A 196 -12.01 2.63 -12.98
N ALA A 197 -13.13 2.30 -12.34
CA ALA A 197 -13.29 1.07 -11.56
C ALA A 197 -12.96 -0.20 -12.38
N TYR A 198 -13.26 -0.20 -13.67
CA TYR A 198 -12.90 -1.30 -14.58
C TYR A 198 -11.39 -1.53 -14.67
N ASN A 199 -10.58 -0.45 -14.64
CA ASN A 199 -9.13 -0.55 -14.60
C ASN A 199 -8.63 -1.11 -13.27
N TRP A 200 -9.20 -0.65 -12.17
CA TRP A 200 -8.90 -1.15 -10.83
C TRP A 200 -9.13 -2.65 -10.72
N ASP A 201 -10.30 -3.10 -11.23
CA ASP A 201 -10.64 -4.54 -11.24
C ASP A 201 -9.66 -5.37 -12.07
N LEU A 202 -9.38 -4.96 -13.29
CA LEU A 202 -8.52 -5.71 -14.19
C LEU A 202 -7.07 -5.70 -13.73
N LEU A 203 -6.53 -4.51 -13.40
CA LEU A 203 -5.10 -4.34 -13.13
C LEU A 203 -4.70 -4.97 -11.80
N SER A 204 -5.53 -4.91 -10.76
CA SER A 204 -5.21 -5.54 -9.48
C SER A 204 -5.03 -7.06 -9.62
N LYS A 205 -5.88 -7.72 -10.40
CA LYS A 205 -5.77 -9.16 -10.71
C LYS A 205 -4.57 -9.45 -11.61
N ALA A 206 -4.33 -8.61 -12.62
CA ALA A 206 -3.19 -8.77 -13.52
C ALA A 206 -1.85 -8.68 -12.76
N ARG A 207 -1.70 -7.70 -11.84
CA ARG A 207 -0.47 -7.57 -11.03
C ARG A 207 -0.21 -8.80 -10.16
N ALA A 208 -1.24 -9.43 -9.64
CA ALA A 208 -1.10 -10.67 -8.89
C ALA A 208 -0.63 -11.83 -9.80
N LEU A 209 -1.34 -12.06 -10.92
CA LEU A 209 -1.13 -13.20 -11.78
C LEU A 209 0.22 -13.15 -12.51
N GLU A 210 0.56 -12.02 -13.13
CA GLU A 210 1.79 -11.88 -13.94
C GLU A 210 3.07 -11.96 -13.10
N ASN A 211 2.98 -11.64 -11.79
CA ASN A 211 4.10 -11.63 -10.88
C ASN A 211 4.10 -12.81 -9.90
N GLY A 212 3.02 -13.62 -9.88
CA GLY A 212 2.84 -14.69 -8.91
C GLY A 212 2.96 -14.19 -7.46
N CYS A 213 2.38 -13.04 -7.16
CA CYS A 213 2.38 -12.40 -5.85
C CYS A 213 0.97 -12.28 -5.29
N PHE A 214 0.82 -12.21 -3.96
CA PHE A 214 -0.39 -11.63 -3.39
C PHE A 214 -0.45 -10.13 -3.72
N VAL A 215 -1.67 -9.62 -3.92
CA VAL A 215 -1.91 -8.19 -4.09
C VAL A 215 -2.90 -7.72 -3.03
N CYS A 216 -2.52 -6.70 -2.27
CA CYS A 216 -3.38 -5.97 -1.34
C CYS A 216 -3.67 -4.59 -1.93
N ALA A 217 -4.83 -4.45 -2.57
CA ALA A 217 -5.30 -3.24 -3.21
C ALA A 217 -6.25 -2.51 -2.25
N CYS A 218 -5.75 -1.46 -1.60
CA CYS A 218 -6.46 -0.69 -0.56
C CYS A 218 -6.93 0.64 -1.14
N ASN A 219 -8.22 0.89 -1.17
CA ASN A 219 -8.78 2.07 -1.82
C ASN A 219 -9.68 2.89 -0.89
N HIS A 220 -9.77 4.18 -1.16
CA HIS A 220 -10.85 5.01 -0.64
C HIS A 220 -12.21 4.58 -1.19
N SER A 221 -13.25 4.94 -0.46
CA SER A 221 -14.65 4.80 -0.86
C SER A 221 -15.38 6.14 -0.72
N GLY A 222 -16.60 6.21 -1.22
CA GLY A 222 -17.42 7.41 -1.17
C GLY A 222 -16.88 8.54 -2.05
N GLU A 223 -17.01 9.75 -1.57
CA GLU A 223 -16.63 10.96 -2.31
C GLU A 223 -15.89 11.96 -1.43
N GLU A 224 -15.05 12.77 -2.05
CA GLU A 224 -14.40 13.92 -1.44
C GLU A 224 -14.61 15.15 -2.31
N THR A 225 -14.93 16.28 -1.68
CA THR A 225 -15.07 17.57 -2.35
C THR A 225 -13.98 18.53 -1.88
N ASN A 226 -13.19 19.06 -2.79
CA ASN A 226 -12.26 20.15 -2.50
C ASN A 226 -13.06 21.43 -2.23
N ALA A 227 -12.92 21.97 -1.02
CA ALA A 227 -13.71 23.13 -0.58
C ALA A 227 -13.47 24.40 -1.43
N LYS A 228 -12.23 24.58 -1.92
CA LYS A 228 -11.82 25.75 -2.70
C LYS A 228 -12.12 25.60 -4.19
N LEU A 229 -11.79 24.46 -4.77
CA LEU A 229 -11.92 24.23 -6.22
C LEU A 229 -13.32 23.77 -6.63
N LYS A 230 -14.18 23.43 -5.66
CA LYS A 230 -15.53 22.88 -5.89
C LYS A 230 -15.53 21.62 -6.77
N GLN A 231 -14.43 20.87 -6.73
CA GLN A 231 -14.29 19.61 -7.45
C GLN A 231 -14.62 18.44 -6.53
N THR A 232 -15.49 17.55 -6.99
CA THR A 232 -15.84 16.32 -6.28
C THR A 232 -15.22 15.13 -7.00
N LEU A 233 -14.53 14.27 -6.24
CA LEU A 233 -14.03 12.98 -6.68
C LEU A 233 -14.83 11.88 -6.00
N GLU A 234 -15.38 10.96 -6.80
CA GLU A 234 -15.99 9.73 -6.33
C GLU A 234 -14.98 8.58 -6.46
N PHE A 235 -14.75 7.84 -5.39
CA PHE A 235 -13.80 6.74 -5.36
C PHE A 235 -14.48 5.40 -5.68
N ALA A 236 -13.71 4.48 -6.28
CA ALA A 236 -14.23 3.18 -6.69
C ALA A 236 -14.57 2.28 -5.49
N GLY A 237 -14.00 2.53 -4.31
CA GLY A 237 -14.04 1.57 -3.23
C GLY A 237 -13.36 0.29 -3.67
N ASP A 238 -14.03 -0.84 -3.48
CA ASP A 238 -13.65 -2.12 -4.06
C ASP A 238 -12.22 -2.54 -3.67
N SER A 239 -11.86 -2.26 -2.40
CA SER A 239 -10.61 -2.73 -1.81
C SER A 239 -10.60 -4.25 -1.77
N ARG A 240 -9.46 -4.86 -2.06
CA ARG A 240 -9.41 -6.32 -2.20
C ARG A 240 -8.05 -6.92 -1.85
N ILE A 241 -8.09 -8.20 -1.49
CA ILE A 241 -6.90 -9.06 -1.36
C ILE A 241 -7.00 -10.14 -2.43
N ILE A 242 -5.91 -10.34 -3.17
CA ILE A 242 -5.88 -11.20 -4.35
C ILE A 242 -4.74 -12.20 -4.20
N ALA A 243 -5.02 -13.47 -4.43
CA ALA A 243 -4.04 -14.55 -4.41
C ALA A 243 -3.12 -14.53 -5.63
N PRO A 244 -1.94 -15.19 -5.60
CA PRO A 244 -0.96 -15.20 -6.68
C PRO A 244 -1.48 -15.69 -8.04
N ASN A 245 -2.60 -16.42 -8.04
CA ASN A 245 -3.28 -16.91 -9.26
C ASN A 245 -4.33 -15.94 -9.81
N GLY A 246 -4.43 -14.72 -9.27
CA GLY A 246 -5.39 -13.70 -9.69
C GLY A 246 -6.78 -13.83 -9.06
N LYS A 247 -7.02 -14.83 -8.18
CA LYS A 247 -8.32 -15.01 -7.49
C LYS A 247 -8.47 -13.98 -6.38
N ILE A 248 -9.58 -13.27 -6.34
CA ILE A 248 -9.96 -12.42 -5.21
C ILE A 248 -10.33 -13.32 -4.02
N ILE A 249 -9.66 -13.13 -2.88
CA ILE A 249 -9.89 -13.90 -1.64
C ILE A 249 -10.60 -13.10 -0.55
N ALA A 250 -10.58 -11.76 -0.65
CA ALA A 250 -11.42 -10.86 0.14
C ALA A 250 -11.68 -9.58 -0.65
N GLN A 251 -12.87 -8.99 -0.51
CA GLN A 251 -13.31 -7.80 -1.24
C GLN A 251 -14.26 -6.98 -0.39
N ALA A 252 -14.04 -5.67 -0.32
CA ALA A 252 -14.90 -4.74 0.39
C ALA A 252 -16.07 -4.29 -0.48
N THR A 253 -17.23 -4.14 0.15
CA THR A 253 -18.49 -3.75 -0.50
C THR A 253 -19.17 -2.56 0.17
N LYS A 254 -18.72 -2.19 1.38
CA LYS A 254 -19.31 -1.11 2.19
C LYS A 254 -18.42 0.13 2.16
N LEU A 255 -19.02 1.26 2.54
CA LEU A 255 -18.36 2.56 2.56
C LEU A 255 -17.11 2.55 3.49
N ASN A 256 -17.26 2.04 4.72
CA ASN A 256 -16.16 1.80 5.64
C ASN A 256 -16.16 0.32 6.00
N GLU A 257 -15.08 -0.39 5.69
CA GLU A 257 -15.04 -1.83 5.87
C GLU A 257 -13.61 -2.34 6.09
N VAL A 258 -13.47 -3.29 7.00
CA VAL A 258 -12.24 -4.06 7.24
C VAL A 258 -12.40 -5.44 6.65
N ILE A 259 -11.72 -5.70 5.57
CA ILE A 259 -11.60 -7.05 4.98
C ILE A 259 -10.32 -7.70 5.47
N VAL A 260 -10.39 -9.01 5.78
CA VAL A 260 -9.25 -9.78 6.28
C VAL A 260 -9.13 -11.08 5.49
N ALA A 261 -7.90 -11.45 5.14
CA ALA A 261 -7.60 -12.75 4.56
C ALA A 261 -6.34 -13.37 5.17
N GLU A 262 -6.29 -14.68 5.20
CA GLU A 262 -5.09 -15.47 5.47
C GLU A 262 -4.38 -15.73 4.14
N MET A 263 -3.12 -15.31 4.06
CA MET A 263 -2.26 -15.48 2.89
C MET A 263 -1.16 -16.49 3.24
N ASP A 264 -1.24 -17.72 2.70
CA ASP A 264 -0.12 -18.66 2.81
C ASP A 264 0.97 -18.25 1.80
N LEU A 265 2.02 -17.61 2.28
CA LEU A 265 3.10 -17.10 1.42
C LEU A 265 3.82 -18.21 0.64
N ASN A 266 3.63 -19.48 1.01
CA ASN A 266 4.16 -20.62 0.22
C ASN A 266 3.45 -20.74 -1.14
N GLU A 267 2.21 -20.22 -1.28
CA GLU A 267 1.50 -20.19 -2.57
C GLU A 267 2.23 -19.37 -3.63
N VAL A 268 3.02 -18.37 -3.24
CA VAL A 268 3.85 -17.57 -4.16
C VAL A 268 4.86 -18.46 -4.91
N ALA A 269 5.59 -19.28 -4.17
CA ALA A 269 6.55 -20.19 -4.77
C ALA A 269 5.87 -21.24 -5.67
N LEU A 270 4.72 -21.78 -5.22
CA LEU A 270 3.94 -22.75 -5.99
C LEU A 270 3.41 -22.13 -7.29
N GLN A 271 2.88 -20.90 -7.24
CA GLN A 271 2.37 -20.22 -8.43
C GLN A 271 3.50 -19.90 -9.42
N ARG A 272 4.64 -19.41 -8.95
CA ARG A 272 5.82 -19.13 -9.78
C ARG A 272 6.44 -20.39 -10.40
N GLN A 273 6.36 -21.54 -9.70
CA GLN A 273 6.76 -22.82 -10.26
C GLN A 273 5.78 -23.30 -11.35
N LYS A 274 4.46 -23.10 -11.13
CA LYS A 274 3.42 -23.50 -12.08
C LYS A 274 3.44 -22.66 -13.35
N ILE A 275 3.69 -21.37 -13.22
CA ILE A 275 3.78 -20.42 -14.33
C ILE A 275 5.04 -19.56 -14.14
N PRO A 276 6.16 -19.95 -14.76
CA PRO A 276 7.51 -19.40 -14.42
C PRO A 276 7.81 -18.07 -15.14
N TYR A 277 6.84 -17.15 -15.26
CA TYR A 277 7.03 -15.88 -15.96
C TYR A 277 8.26 -15.08 -15.51
N LEU A 278 8.53 -15.04 -14.20
CA LEU A 278 9.68 -14.30 -13.67
C LEU A 278 11.02 -15.00 -13.94
N GLN A 279 11.02 -16.33 -14.03
CA GLN A 279 12.20 -17.12 -14.37
C GLN A 279 12.56 -16.97 -15.86
N ASP A 280 11.53 -16.94 -16.71
CA ASP A 280 11.67 -16.82 -18.16
C ASP A 280 11.87 -15.37 -18.62
N PHE A 281 11.78 -14.40 -17.70
CA PHE A 281 11.88 -12.97 -18.00
C PHE A 281 13.30 -12.57 -18.40
N ASP A 282 13.49 -12.19 -19.67
CA ASP A 282 14.78 -11.73 -20.18
C ASP A 282 15.02 -10.24 -19.85
N THR A 283 15.73 -10.03 -18.74
CA THR A 283 16.10 -8.69 -18.27
C THR A 283 17.04 -7.95 -19.24
N LYS A 284 17.90 -8.68 -19.98
CA LYS A 284 18.84 -8.08 -20.95
C LYS A 284 18.11 -7.56 -22.18
N LEU A 285 17.18 -8.37 -22.71
CA LEU A 285 16.33 -7.97 -23.85
C LEU A 285 15.47 -6.74 -23.47
N THR A 286 14.85 -6.78 -22.30
CA THR A 286 14.01 -5.67 -21.79
C THR A 286 14.82 -4.38 -21.66
N LYS A 287 16.02 -4.45 -21.03
CA LYS A 287 16.91 -3.30 -20.90
C LYS A 287 17.33 -2.74 -22.28
N LYS A 288 17.64 -3.61 -23.23
CA LYS A 288 17.97 -3.22 -24.62
C LYS A 288 16.78 -2.56 -25.33
N GLY A 289 15.56 -3.09 -25.09
CA GLY A 289 14.32 -2.52 -25.61
C GLY A 289 14.08 -1.09 -25.12
N PHE A 290 14.13 -0.87 -23.82
CA PHE A 290 13.99 0.47 -23.23
C PHE A 290 15.09 1.44 -23.66
N GLY A 291 16.34 0.99 -23.77
CA GLY A 291 17.47 1.83 -24.23
C GLY A 291 17.37 2.30 -25.68
N LYS A 292 16.44 1.76 -26.48
CA LYS A 292 16.15 2.25 -27.83
C LYS A 292 15.08 3.34 -27.87
N LEU A 293 14.38 3.58 -26.74
CA LEU A 293 13.31 4.58 -26.62
C LEU A 293 13.82 5.91 -26.06
N THR A 294 15.04 5.96 -25.57
CA THR A 294 15.77 7.16 -25.10
C THR A 294 16.77 7.61 -26.13
#